data_8d4140998a6f9788cf8224db89bb347b
#
_entry.id   8d4140998a6f9788cf8224db89bb347b
#
_cell.length_a   1.000
_cell.length_b   1.000
_cell.length_c   1.000
_cell.angle_alpha   90.00
_cell.angle_beta   90.00
_cell.angle_gamma   90.00
#
_symmetry.space_group_name_H-M   'P 1'
#
loop_
_entity.id
_entity.type
_entity.pdbx_description
1 polymer ?
#
loop_
_entity_poly.entity_id
_entity_poly.type
_entity_poly.pdbx_seq_one_letter_code
_entity_poly.pdbx_strand_id
1 'polypeptide(L)'
;KLKFLLKQKINVNEIKKITHQKLINDLIDFAGIGKSKADSLINSGLTKISDLNKKKYKDQLSVATKLLMKYKPLQKIPHSHIKKIEKFLTGFPDSQLVGSFRRKKPYSRDIDVMIVSDNKQALNLYLEYLKTKFKNTHVYSKGSDKVSLIVSINSTGTLYYKIDVFRTPVKNKYSMLLYSTGSKEFNIRMRSIASRMGYLLNQNGLYKVKNNTPNKNSIKVKSERDFFNILKMDYVEPKNR
;
A
#
# COMPACT_ATOMS: atom_id res chain seq x y z
N LYS A 1 -6.42 -15.31 -38.70
CA LYS A 1 -5.61 -14.90 -37.50
C LYS A 1 -4.77 -16.05 -36.95
N LEU A 2 -5.29 -17.29 -36.77
CA LEU A 2 -4.50 -18.43 -36.27
C LEU A 2 -3.34 -18.82 -37.20
N LYS A 3 -3.52 -18.79 -38.51
CA LYS A 3 -2.45 -19.10 -39.51
C LYS A 3 -1.31 -18.07 -39.53
N PHE A 4 -1.57 -16.82 -39.11
CA PHE A 4 -0.53 -15.77 -39.00
C PHE A 4 0.35 -15.98 -37.76
N LEU A 5 -0.23 -16.46 -36.65
CA LEU A 5 0.51 -16.77 -35.40
C LEU A 5 1.41 -18.01 -35.52
N LEU A 6 1.06 -18.95 -36.39
CA LEU A 6 1.87 -20.16 -36.63
C LEU A 6 3.10 -19.92 -37.50
N LYS A 7 3.27 -18.75 -38.15
CA LYS A 7 4.45 -18.37 -38.93
C LYS A 7 5.54 -17.69 -38.12
N GLN A 8 5.27 -17.18 -36.93
CA GLN A 8 6.31 -16.76 -35.99
C GLN A 8 6.81 -18.01 -35.27
N LYS A 9 8.08 -18.34 -35.39
CA LYS A 9 8.77 -19.31 -34.54
C LYS A 9 8.78 -18.77 -33.11
N ILE A 10 7.64 -18.87 -32.40
CA ILE A 10 7.57 -18.46 -31.02
C ILE A 10 8.42 -19.45 -30.23
N ASN A 11 9.51 -18.95 -29.67
CA ASN A 11 10.42 -19.77 -28.87
C ASN A 11 9.65 -20.27 -27.61
N VAL A 12 9.53 -21.58 -27.47
CA VAL A 12 8.86 -22.24 -26.35
C VAL A 12 9.38 -21.71 -25.00
N ASN A 13 10.68 -21.36 -24.93
CA ASN A 13 11.30 -20.78 -23.75
C ASN A 13 10.81 -19.36 -23.44
N GLU A 14 10.48 -18.56 -24.46
CA GLU A 14 9.89 -17.22 -24.27
C GLU A 14 8.45 -17.33 -23.76
N ILE A 15 7.66 -18.25 -24.29
CA ILE A 15 6.30 -18.51 -23.78
C ILE A 15 6.35 -18.94 -22.32
N LYS A 16 7.25 -19.84 -21.97
CA LYS A 16 7.44 -20.28 -20.57
C LYS A 16 7.83 -19.11 -19.66
N LYS A 17 8.76 -18.23 -20.09
CA LYS A 17 9.15 -17.02 -19.34
C LYS A 17 7.98 -16.06 -19.13
N ILE A 18 7.20 -15.78 -20.19
CA ILE A 18 6.04 -14.88 -20.13
C ILE A 18 4.98 -15.47 -19.20
N THR A 19 4.70 -16.77 -19.30
CA THR A 19 3.70 -17.46 -18.45
C THR A 19 4.16 -17.46 -16.99
N HIS A 20 5.41 -17.73 -16.72
CA HIS A 20 6.00 -17.68 -15.38
C HIS A 20 5.91 -16.27 -14.78
N GLN A 21 6.34 -15.24 -15.54
CA GLN A 21 6.27 -13.84 -15.07
C GLN A 21 4.82 -13.39 -14.84
N LYS A 22 3.89 -13.82 -15.69
CA LYS A 22 2.48 -13.55 -15.49
C LYS A 22 1.97 -14.17 -14.20
N LEU A 23 2.28 -15.44 -13.93
CA LEU A 23 1.87 -16.12 -12.70
C LEU A 23 2.47 -15.46 -11.46
N ILE A 24 3.73 -15.00 -11.51
CA ILE A 24 4.35 -14.22 -10.42
C ILE A 24 3.53 -12.94 -10.16
N ASN A 25 3.23 -12.17 -11.21
CA ASN A 25 2.48 -10.93 -11.08
C ASN A 25 1.07 -11.19 -10.52
N ASP A 26 0.40 -12.23 -11.00
CA ASP A 26 -0.91 -12.63 -10.52
C ASP A 26 -0.87 -13.05 -9.03
N LEU A 27 0.17 -13.76 -8.58
CA LEU A 27 0.36 -14.13 -7.16
C LEU A 27 0.60 -12.89 -6.28
N ILE A 28 1.40 -11.94 -6.75
CA ILE A 28 1.67 -10.68 -6.04
C ILE A 28 0.39 -9.85 -5.92
N ASP A 29 -0.31 -9.67 -7.03
CA ASP A 29 -1.47 -8.77 -7.11
C ASP A 29 -2.70 -9.36 -6.40
N PHE A 30 -2.95 -10.65 -6.57
CA PHE A 30 -4.16 -11.30 -6.04
C PHE A 30 -4.01 -11.73 -4.58
N ALA A 31 -2.89 -12.38 -4.25
CA ALA A 31 -2.74 -13.04 -2.95
C ALA A 31 -1.80 -12.29 -1.99
N GLY A 32 -1.21 -11.16 -2.41
CA GLY A 32 -0.23 -10.42 -1.61
C GLY A 32 1.02 -11.24 -1.31
N ILE A 33 1.36 -12.20 -2.18
CA ILE A 33 2.53 -13.08 -2.04
C ILE A 33 3.73 -12.33 -2.62
N GLY A 34 4.77 -12.10 -1.81
CA GLY A 34 6.01 -11.46 -2.28
C GLY A 34 6.73 -12.31 -3.35
N LYS A 35 7.53 -11.65 -4.22
CA LYS A 35 8.21 -12.29 -5.36
C LYS A 35 8.97 -13.57 -4.97
N SER A 36 9.79 -13.52 -3.94
CA SER A 36 10.57 -14.70 -3.48
C SER A 36 9.69 -15.90 -3.11
N LYS A 37 8.57 -15.67 -2.43
CA LYS A 37 7.63 -16.76 -2.11
C LYS A 37 6.85 -17.23 -3.33
N ALA A 38 6.52 -16.34 -4.27
CA ALA A 38 5.90 -16.70 -5.54
C ALA A 38 6.82 -17.62 -6.35
N ASP A 39 8.11 -17.26 -6.49
CA ASP A 39 9.12 -18.09 -7.16
C ASP A 39 9.24 -19.47 -6.49
N SER A 40 9.31 -19.52 -5.15
CA SER A 40 9.35 -20.78 -4.39
C SER A 40 8.15 -21.69 -4.65
N LEU A 41 6.93 -21.12 -4.69
CA LEU A 41 5.71 -21.86 -4.97
C LEU A 41 5.69 -22.43 -6.40
N ILE A 42 6.10 -21.61 -7.38
CA ILE A 42 6.16 -22.03 -8.78
C ILE A 42 7.21 -23.15 -8.96
N ASN A 43 8.39 -22.99 -8.37
CA ASN A 43 9.44 -24.00 -8.42
C ASN A 43 9.01 -25.32 -7.74
N SER A 44 8.08 -25.27 -6.78
CA SER A 44 7.47 -26.46 -6.17
C SER A 44 6.31 -27.05 -6.98
N GLY A 45 6.07 -26.52 -8.20
CA GLY A 45 5.10 -27.04 -9.16
C GLY A 45 3.75 -26.33 -9.17
N LEU A 46 3.64 -25.11 -8.61
CA LEU A 46 2.43 -24.28 -8.76
C LEU A 46 2.30 -23.79 -10.21
N THR A 47 1.18 -24.07 -10.87
CA THR A 47 0.96 -23.68 -12.29
C THR A 47 -0.14 -22.63 -12.45
N LYS A 48 -1.04 -22.46 -11.48
CA LYS A 48 -2.14 -21.49 -11.50
C LYS A 48 -2.56 -21.09 -10.09
N ILE A 49 -3.15 -19.91 -9.94
CA ILE A 49 -3.59 -19.38 -8.64
C ILE A 49 -4.55 -20.32 -7.91
N SER A 50 -5.47 -20.96 -8.64
CA SER A 50 -6.42 -21.91 -8.02
C SER A 50 -5.76 -23.09 -7.30
N ASP A 51 -4.52 -23.44 -7.68
CA ASP A 51 -3.76 -24.51 -7.02
C ASP A 51 -3.34 -24.15 -5.59
N LEU A 52 -3.34 -22.85 -5.22
CA LEU A 52 -3.08 -22.41 -3.84
C LEU A 52 -4.08 -23.03 -2.82
N ASN A 53 -5.24 -23.49 -3.28
CA ASN A 53 -6.22 -24.17 -2.43
C ASN A 53 -5.85 -25.62 -2.11
N LYS A 54 -4.95 -26.24 -2.88
CA LYS A 54 -4.45 -27.59 -2.61
C LYS A 54 -3.64 -27.59 -1.31
N LYS A 55 -3.82 -28.62 -0.46
CA LYS A 55 -3.17 -28.72 0.86
C LYS A 55 -1.67 -28.44 0.80
N LYS A 56 -0.96 -29.04 -0.18
CA LYS A 56 0.48 -28.86 -0.42
C LYS A 56 0.92 -27.39 -0.41
N TYR A 57 0.14 -26.47 -1.00
CA TYR A 57 0.47 -25.05 -1.10
C TYR A 57 -0.19 -24.23 0.01
N LYS A 58 -1.46 -24.56 0.34
CA LYS A 58 -2.24 -23.84 1.34
C LYS A 58 -1.55 -23.79 2.71
N ASP A 59 -0.91 -24.88 3.11
CA ASP A 59 -0.21 -24.97 4.40
C ASP A 59 1.03 -24.06 4.47
N GLN A 60 1.59 -23.74 3.32
CA GLN A 60 2.73 -22.83 3.20
C GLN A 60 2.35 -21.33 3.17
N LEU A 61 1.05 -21.00 3.09
CA LEU A 61 0.57 -19.62 3.00
C LEU A 61 0.47 -18.98 4.37
N SER A 62 0.82 -17.70 4.43
CA SER A 62 0.61 -16.89 5.63
C SER A 62 -0.89 -16.74 5.94
N VAL A 63 -1.21 -16.41 7.19
CA VAL A 63 -2.59 -16.07 7.60
C VAL A 63 -3.12 -14.91 6.75
N ALA A 64 -2.29 -13.90 6.48
CA ALA A 64 -2.64 -12.78 5.62
C ALA A 64 -3.08 -13.22 4.23
N THR A 65 -2.28 -14.07 3.57
CA THR A 65 -2.61 -14.60 2.24
C THR A 65 -3.91 -15.41 2.26
N LYS A 66 -4.11 -16.25 3.28
CA LYS A 66 -5.35 -17.04 3.43
C LYS A 66 -6.58 -16.16 3.56
N LEU A 67 -6.48 -15.04 4.31
CA LEU A 67 -7.56 -14.07 4.44
C LEU A 67 -7.84 -13.32 3.13
N LEU A 68 -6.81 -12.88 2.42
CA LEU A 68 -6.95 -12.22 1.11
C LEU A 68 -7.61 -13.14 0.08
N MET A 69 -7.24 -14.43 0.06
CA MET A 69 -7.86 -15.43 -0.79
C MET A 69 -9.33 -15.71 -0.43
N LYS A 70 -9.64 -15.74 0.87
CA LYS A 70 -11.00 -16.01 1.37
C LYS A 70 -11.96 -14.86 1.01
N TYR A 71 -11.57 -13.63 1.29
CA TYR A 71 -12.45 -12.46 1.15
C TYR A 71 -12.35 -11.78 -0.21
N LYS A 72 -11.30 -12.03 -1.00
CA LYS A 72 -11.10 -11.52 -2.37
C LYS A 72 -11.43 -10.03 -2.49
N PRO A 73 -10.78 -9.14 -1.71
CA PRO A 73 -11.08 -7.73 -1.74
C PRO A 73 -10.87 -7.16 -3.15
N LEU A 74 -11.65 -6.13 -3.50
CA LEU A 74 -11.54 -5.47 -4.79
C LEU A 74 -10.12 -4.99 -5.06
N GLN A 75 -9.60 -5.31 -6.25
CA GLN A 75 -8.28 -4.88 -6.72
C GLN A 75 -8.32 -3.49 -7.38
N LYS A 76 -9.50 -3.03 -7.78
CA LYS A 76 -9.76 -1.69 -8.32
C LYS A 76 -10.97 -1.12 -7.59
N ILE A 77 -10.71 -0.31 -6.56
CA ILE A 77 -11.74 0.36 -5.78
C ILE A 77 -12.03 1.71 -6.44
N PRO A 78 -13.23 1.97 -6.98
CA PRO A 78 -13.58 3.26 -7.57
C PRO A 78 -13.46 4.39 -6.54
N HIS A 79 -12.98 5.56 -6.95
CA HIS A 79 -12.89 6.75 -6.09
C HIS A 79 -14.24 7.10 -5.45
N SER A 80 -15.34 6.97 -6.22
CA SER A 80 -16.70 7.21 -5.76
C SER A 80 -17.12 6.27 -4.60
N HIS A 81 -16.62 5.02 -4.59
CA HIS A 81 -16.90 4.09 -3.49
C HIS A 81 -16.20 4.54 -2.20
N ILE A 82 -14.93 4.97 -2.30
CA ILE A 82 -14.19 5.48 -1.13
C ILE A 82 -14.86 6.74 -0.60
N LYS A 83 -15.31 7.63 -1.50
CA LYS A 83 -16.03 8.86 -1.13
C LYS A 83 -17.31 8.59 -0.33
N LYS A 84 -18.06 7.53 -0.67
CA LYS A 84 -19.27 7.14 0.07
C LYS A 84 -18.98 6.73 1.53
N ILE A 85 -17.83 6.12 1.77
CA ILE A 85 -17.46 5.64 3.13
C ILE A 85 -16.45 6.55 3.83
N GLU A 86 -16.01 7.64 3.19
CA GLU A 86 -15.02 8.57 3.72
C GLU A 86 -15.35 9.00 5.17
N LYS A 87 -16.60 9.41 5.44
CA LYS A 87 -17.04 9.83 6.77
C LYS A 87 -16.85 8.75 7.85
N PHE A 88 -16.97 7.47 7.49
CA PHE A 88 -16.75 6.37 8.43
C PHE A 88 -15.25 6.11 8.66
N LEU A 89 -14.39 6.44 7.70
CA LEU A 89 -12.95 6.27 7.83
C LEU A 89 -12.27 7.47 8.51
N THR A 90 -12.84 8.66 8.35
CA THR A 90 -12.27 9.92 8.90
C THR A 90 -13.02 10.46 10.10
N GLY A 91 -14.04 9.75 10.61
CA GLY A 91 -14.78 10.15 11.82
C GLY A 91 -14.07 9.84 13.13
N PHE A 92 -12.88 9.27 13.09
CA PHE A 92 -11.99 9.13 14.24
C PHE A 92 -11.07 10.36 14.33
N PRO A 93 -10.79 10.88 15.55
CA PRO A 93 -9.98 12.09 15.72
C PRO A 93 -8.63 12.02 14.98
N ASP A 94 -8.26 13.13 14.34
CA ASP A 94 -6.99 13.30 13.60
C ASP A 94 -6.71 12.23 12.54
N SER A 95 -7.76 11.59 12.01
CA SER A 95 -7.66 10.66 10.89
C SER A 95 -7.98 11.33 9.55
N GLN A 96 -7.28 10.93 8.50
CA GLN A 96 -7.49 11.43 7.13
C GLN A 96 -7.14 10.38 6.08
N LEU A 97 -7.82 10.47 4.93
CA LEU A 97 -7.49 9.66 3.76
C LEU A 97 -6.25 10.21 3.04
N VAL A 98 -5.38 9.29 2.66
CA VAL A 98 -4.11 9.59 1.96
C VAL A 98 -3.99 8.75 0.69
N GLY A 99 -2.80 8.42 0.24
CA GLY A 99 -2.55 7.54 -0.89
C GLY A 99 -3.16 8.01 -2.21
N SER A 100 -3.59 7.04 -2.99
CA SER A 100 -4.19 7.28 -4.31
C SER A 100 -5.52 8.06 -4.25
N PHE A 101 -6.27 7.93 -3.15
CA PHE A 101 -7.48 8.73 -2.94
C PHE A 101 -7.17 10.23 -2.83
N ARG A 102 -6.19 10.62 -1.99
CA ARG A 102 -5.76 12.01 -1.86
C ARG A 102 -5.21 12.57 -3.19
N ARG A 103 -4.60 11.72 -4.01
CA ARG A 103 -4.16 12.06 -5.37
C ARG A 103 -5.28 12.13 -6.42
N LYS A 104 -6.54 11.93 -6.02
CA LYS A 104 -7.72 11.94 -6.90
C LYS A 104 -7.63 10.93 -8.05
N LYS A 105 -6.97 9.79 -7.84
CA LYS A 105 -6.93 8.74 -8.85
C LYS A 105 -8.32 8.11 -9.01
N PRO A 106 -8.76 7.73 -10.24
CA PRO A 106 -10.09 7.16 -10.46
C PRO A 106 -10.29 5.82 -9.76
N TYR A 107 -9.20 5.09 -9.51
CA TYR A 107 -9.19 3.81 -8.80
C TYR A 107 -8.05 3.72 -7.80
N SER A 108 -8.27 2.96 -6.73
CA SER A 108 -7.28 2.59 -5.72
C SER A 108 -7.19 1.07 -5.59
N ARG A 109 -6.03 0.53 -5.21
CA ARG A 109 -5.87 -0.90 -4.86
C ARG A 109 -6.26 -1.18 -3.41
N ASP A 110 -6.09 -0.19 -2.58
CA ASP A 110 -6.34 -0.15 -1.14
C ASP A 110 -6.79 1.26 -0.74
N ILE A 111 -7.25 1.39 0.49
CA ILE A 111 -7.64 2.66 1.07
C ILE A 111 -6.63 2.98 2.16
N ASP A 112 -5.88 4.05 1.98
CA ASP A 112 -4.86 4.49 2.92
C ASP A 112 -5.45 5.50 3.90
N VAL A 113 -5.35 5.22 5.21
CA VAL A 113 -5.77 6.12 6.29
C VAL A 113 -4.55 6.48 7.13
N MET A 114 -4.35 7.75 7.40
CA MET A 114 -3.34 8.24 8.32
C MET A 114 -4.00 8.77 9.59
N ILE A 115 -3.49 8.38 10.75
CA ILE A 115 -3.88 8.88 12.08
C ILE A 115 -2.69 9.61 12.67
N VAL A 116 -2.90 10.85 13.09
CA VAL A 116 -1.87 11.67 13.76
C VAL A 116 -2.10 11.58 15.28
N SER A 117 -1.23 10.85 15.98
CA SER A 117 -1.39 10.67 17.42
C SER A 117 -0.08 10.26 18.09
N ASP A 118 0.24 10.87 19.21
CA ASP A 118 1.34 10.45 20.07
C ASP A 118 0.93 9.25 20.96
N ASN A 119 -0.38 8.96 21.06
CA ASN A 119 -0.87 7.78 21.76
C ASN A 119 -0.54 6.50 20.96
N LYS A 120 0.29 5.64 21.53
CA LYS A 120 0.66 4.34 20.91
C LYS A 120 -0.52 3.38 20.75
N GLN A 121 -1.60 3.58 21.50
CA GLN A 121 -2.83 2.78 21.39
C GLN A 121 -3.79 3.27 20.29
N ALA A 122 -3.49 4.38 19.61
CA ALA A 122 -4.40 4.97 18.62
C ALA A 122 -4.82 3.99 17.50
N LEU A 123 -3.93 3.08 17.07
CA LEU A 123 -4.30 2.03 16.11
C LEU A 123 -5.33 1.04 16.68
N ASN A 124 -5.19 0.66 17.94
CA ASN A 124 -6.15 -0.24 18.60
C ASN A 124 -7.51 0.44 18.76
N LEU A 125 -7.51 1.69 19.21
CA LEU A 125 -8.74 2.49 19.35
C LEU A 125 -9.42 2.70 18.00
N TYR A 126 -8.67 2.95 16.95
CA TYR A 126 -9.21 3.06 15.60
C TYR A 126 -9.79 1.73 15.09
N LEU A 127 -9.16 0.60 15.38
CA LEU A 127 -9.71 -0.71 15.03
C LEU A 127 -11.06 -0.96 15.71
N GLU A 128 -11.17 -0.66 17.00
CA GLU A 128 -12.46 -0.78 17.71
C GLU A 128 -13.51 0.19 17.12
N TYR A 129 -13.12 1.42 16.82
CA TYR A 129 -13.98 2.36 16.12
C TYR A 129 -14.45 1.79 14.76
N LEU A 130 -13.55 1.23 13.93
CA LEU A 130 -13.96 0.65 12.64
C LEU A 130 -14.91 -0.54 12.78
N LYS A 131 -14.75 -1.37 13.81
CA LYS A 131 -15.67 -2.48 14.09
C LYS A 131 -17.11 -2.00 14.36
N THR A 132 -17.29 -0.79 14.90
CA THR A 132 -18.63 -0.19 15.05
C THR A 132 -19.23 0.29 13.74
N LYS A 133 -18.39 0.53 12.70
CA LYS A 133 -18.82 1.03 11.39
C LYS A 133 -18.97 -0.08 10.35
N PHE A 134 -18.16 -1.15 10.46
CA PHE A 134 -18.12 -2.24 9.51
C PHE A 134 -18.27 -3.58 10.22
N LYS A 135 -19.37 -4.30 9.96
CA LYS A 135 -19.69 -5.58 10.61
C LYS A 135 -18.59 -6.65 10.45
N ASN A 136 -17.97 -6.69 9.28
CA ASN A 136 -16.93 -7.67 8.96
C ASN A 136 -15.60 -6.95 8.80
N THR A 137 -14.80 -6.94 9.86
CA THR A 137 -13.46 -6.35 9.90
C THR A 137 -12.45 -7.43 10.26
N HIS A 138 -11.50 -7.70 9.36
CA HIS A 138 -10.49 -8.75 9.51
C HIS A 138 -9.10 -8.16 9.40
N VAL A 139 -8.33 -8.19 10.48
CA VAL A 139 -6.92 -7.78 10.50
C VAL A 139 -6.07 -8.89 9.88
N TYR A 140 -5.27 -8.58 8.85
CA TYR A 140 -4.36 -9.54 8.25
C TYR A 140 -2.88 -9.20 8.45
N SER A 141 -2.57 -7.98 8.86
CA SER A 141 -1.21 -7.58 9.25
C SER A 141 -1.29 -6.47 10.30
N LYS A 142 -0.44 -6.54 11.34
CA LYS A 142 -0.39 -5.56 12.41
C LYS A 142 1.04 -5.39 12.92
N GLY A 143 1.53 -4.17 12.84
CA GLY A 143 2.78 -3.70 13.43
C GLY A 143 2.52 -2.63 14.49
N SER A 144 3.58 -1.96 14.95
CA SER A 144 3.51 -0.88 15.96
C SER A 144 2.77 0.36 15.44
N ASP A 145 2.98 0.71 14.18
CA ASP A 145 2.50 1.97 13.58
C ASP A 145 1.75 1.76 12.27
N LYS A 146 1.47 0.51 11.93
CA LYS A 146 0.66 0.14 10.76
C LYS A 146 -0.22 -1.04 11.08
N VAL A 147 -1.46 -1.00 10.61
CA VAL A 147 -2.37 -2.15 10.56
C VAL A 147 -2.99 -2.24 9.18
N SER A 148 -3.09 -3.45 8.65
CA SER A 148 -3.73 -3.74 7.38
C SER A 148 -4.93 -4.65 7.62
N LEU A 149 -6.08 -4.28 7.07
CA LEU A 149 -7.35 -4.96 7.32
C LEU A 149 -8.19 -5.08 6.05
N ILE A 150 -9.11 -6.03 6.09
CA ILE A 150 -10.15 -6.23 5.10
C ILE A 150 -11.48 -5.89 5.77
N VAL A 151 -12.28 -5.03 5.16
CA VAL A 151 -13.61 -4.67 5.65
C VAL A 151 -14.67 -4.96 4.61
N SER A 152 -15.85 -5.41 5.06
CA SER A 152 -17.05 -5.41 4.22
C SER A 152 -17.81 -4.12 4.42
N ILE A 153 -18.16 -3.47 3.31
CA ILE A 153 -18.88 -2.19 3.32
C ILE A 153 -20.37 -2.33 3.05
N ASN A 154 -20.82 -3.50 2.61
CA ASN A 154 -22.23 -3.78 2.39
C ASN A 154 -22.80 -4.70 3.48
N SER A 155 -24.09 -4.58 3.73
CA SER A 155 -24.81 -5.39 4.72
C SER A 155 -24.77 -6.89 4.41
N THR A 156 -24.66 -7.27 3.14
CA THR A 156 -24.59 -8.66 2.68
C THR A 156 -23.24 -9.31 2.91
N GLY A 157 -22.18 -8.54 3.25
CA GLY A 157 -20.86 -9.10 3.48
C GLY A 157 -20.19 -9.69 2.24
N THR A 158 -20.54 -9.20 1.04
CA THR A 158 -20.01 -9.72 -0.23
C THR A 158 -18.98 -8.83 -0.89
N LEU A 159 -18.92 -7.55 -0.53
CA LEU A 159 -18.01 -6.57 -1.10
C LEU A 159 -16.96 -6.16 -0.07
N TYR A 160 -15.70 -6.52 -0.33
CA TYR A 160 -14.58 -6.29 0.59
C TYR A 160 -13.57 -5.32 0.03
N TYR A 161 -13.01 -4.49 0.92
CA TYR A 161 -11.92 -3.55 0.63
C TYR A 161 -10.73 -3.79 1.54
N LYS A 162 -9.54 -3.57 0.99
CA LYS A 162 -8.31 -3.47 1.79
C LYS A 162 -8.17 -2.06 2.34
N ILE A 163 -7.87 -1.95 3.62
CA ILE A 163 -7.55 -0.68 4.27
C ILE A 163 -6.19 -0.81 4.95
N ASP A 164 -5.30 0.13 4.66
CA ASP A 164 -4.03 0.31 5.35
C ASP A 164 -4.11 1.54 6.25
N VAL A 165 -3.91 1.35 7.54
CA VAL A 165 -3.95 2.42 8.54
C VAL A 165 -2.55 2.66 9.09
N PHE A 166 -2.11 3.90 9.04
CA PHE A 166 -0.79 4.32 9.53
C PHE A 166 -0.96 5.28 10.69
N ARG A 167 -0.33 4.99 11.83
CA ARG A 167 -0.19 5.95 12.92
C ARG A 167 1.11 6.74 12.74
N THR A 168 1.08 8.02 13.02
CA THR A 168 2.27 8.86 13.07
C THR A 168 2.21 9.80 14.28
N PRO A 169 3.35 10.03 14.97
CA PRO A 169 3.43 11.06 15.98
C PRO A 169 3.16 12.46 15.41
N VAL A 170 2.63 13.36 16.23
CA VAL A 170 2.29 14.74 15.81
C VAL A 170 3.48 15.44 15.15
N LYS A 171 4.69 15.29 15.68
CA LYS A 171 5.92 15.87 15.12
C LYS A 171 6.25 15.41 13.71
N ASN A 172 5.75 14.24 13.28
CA ASN A 172 6.03 13.65 11.97
C ASN A 172 4.84 13.79 10.99
N LYS A 173 3.79 14.51 11.37
CA LYS A 173 2.54 14.66 10.60
C LYS A 173 2.79 14.95 9.12
N TYR A 174 3.57 15.97 8.81
CA TYR A 174 3.76 16.42 7.43
C TYR A 174 4.70 15.54 6.62
N SER A 175 5.72 14.93 7.24
CA SER A 175 6.58 13.96 6.57
C SER A 175 5.83 12.67 6.26
N MET A 176 5.01 12.20 7.18
CA MET A 176 4.14 11.04 6.94
C MET A 176 3.06 11.33 5.90
N LEU A 177 2.46 12.52 5.94
CA LEU A 177 1.48 12.96 4.94
C LEU A 177 2.07 12.99 3.53
N LEU A 178 3.27 13.57 3.37
CA LEU A 178 4.01 13.58 2.11
C LEU A 178 4.31 12.15 1.64
N TYR A 179 4.87 11.33 2.51
CA TYR A 179 5.23 9.95 2.23
C TYR A 179 4.03 9.08 1.82
N SER A 180 2.97 9.10 2.63
CA SER A 180 1.78 8.28 2.40
C SER A 180 0.90 8.78 1.25
N THR A 181 0.99 10.07 0.90
CA THR A 181 0.34 10.58 -0.32
C THR A 181 0.96 9.97 -1.56
N GLY A 182 2.27 9.81 -1.64
CA GLY A 182 2.96 9.27 -2.81
C GLY A 182 2.90 10.22 -4.02
N SER A 183 3.02 9.77 -5.27
CA SER A 183 3.15 8.34 -5.67
C SER A 183 4.49 7.72 -5.25
N LYS A 184 4.66 6.43 -5.53
CA LYS A 184 5.94 5.75 -5.31
C LYS A 184 7.06 6.45 -6.10
N GLU A 185 6.82 6.72 -7.36
CA GLU A 185 7.76 7.36 -8.28
C GLU A 185 8.09 8.78 -7.80
N PHE A 186 7.08 9.53 -7.37
CA PHE A 186 7.27 10.86 -6.80
C PHE A 186 8.15 10.81 -5.54
N ASN A 187 7.87 9.89 -4.63
CA ASN A 187 8.67 9.70 -3.41
C ASN A 187 10.13 9.32 -3.73
N ILE A 188 10.37 8.44 -4.70
CA ILE A 188 11.71 8.06 -5.14
C ILE A 188 12.45 9.29 -5.67
N ARG A 189 11.82 10.06 -6.57
CA ARG A 189 12.40 11.29 -7.13
C ARG A 189 12.75 12.31 -6.05
N MET A 190 11.81 12.57 -5.14
CA MET A 190 12.01 13.56 -4.07
C MET A 190 13.12 13.14 -3.09
N ARG A 191 13.19 11.86 -2.74
CA ARG A 191 14.28 11.31 -1.93
C ARG A 191 15.64 11.38 -2.63
N SER A 192 15.68 11.15 -3.93
CA SER A 192 16.91 11.28 -4.72
C SER A 192 17.42 12.73 -4.73
N ILE A 193 16.51 13.71 -4.86
CA ILE A 193 16.87 15.14 -4.76
C ILE A 193 17.39 15.46 -3.36
N ALA A 194 16.68 15.03 -2.31
CA ALA A 194 17.10 15.22 -0.93
C ALA A 194 18.50 14.66 -0.69
N SER A 195 18.77 13.44 -1.15
CA SER A 195 20.08 12.78 -1.00
C SER A 195 21.21 13.57 -1.65
N ARG A 196 21.01 14.05 -2.88
CA ARG A 196 22.00 14.89 -3.59
C ARG A 196 22.29 16.21 -2.89
N MET A 197 21.32 16.74 -2.12
CA MET A 197 21.46 17.96 -1.33
C MET A 197 21.97 17.72 0.11
N GLY A 198 22.42 16.51 0.43
CA GLY A 198 22.91 16.16 1.75
C GLY A 198 21.81 15.96 2.81
N TYR A 199 20.61 15.53 2.37
CA TYR A 199 19.51 15.23 3.27
C TYR A 199 19.05 13.77 3.17
N LEU A 200 18.54 13.20 4.26
CA LEU A 200 17.76 11.98 4.31
C LEU A 200 16.28 12.36 4.46
N LEU A 201 15.45 11.99 3.49
CA LEU A 201 13.99 12.16 3.55
C LEU A 201 13.30 10.81 3.72
N ASN A 202 12.48 10.68 4.76
CA ASN A 202 11.64 9.50 5.00
C ASN A 202 10.30 9.89 5.66
N GLN A 203 9.49 8.91 6.04
CA GLN A 203 8.19 9.12 6.70
C GLN A 203 8.30 9.81 8.07
N ASN A 204 9.47 9.79 8.70
CA ASN A 204 9.70 10.37 10.03
C ASN A 204 10.24 11.81 9.96
N GLY A 205 10.71 12.28 8.79
CA GLY A 205 11.23 13.63 8.65
C GLY A 205 12.23 13.83 7.53
N LEU A 206 12.79 15.03 7.51
CA LEU A 206 13.92 15.45 6.69
C LEU A 206 15.11 15.72 7.61
N TYR A 207 16.22 15.03 7.41
CA TYR A 207 17.39 15.06 8.27
C TYR A 207 18.61 15.56 7.48
N LYS A 208 19.39 16.49 8.02
CA LYS A 208 20.72 16.80 7.47
C LYS A 208 21.64 15.60 7.64
N VAL A 209 22.41 15.28 6.61
CA VAL A 209 23.43 14.22 6.65
C VAL A 209 24.81 14.88 6.74
N LYS A 210 25.63 14.47 7.72
CA LYS A 210 27.01 14.89 7.89
C LYS A 210 27.87 13.65 8.04
N ASN A 211 28.94 13.54 7.25
CA ASN A 211 29.84 12.36 7.26
C ASN A 211 29.05 11.04 7.11
N ASN A 212 28.15 10.97 6.13
CA ASN A 212 27.26 9.82 5.85
C ASN A 212 26.32 9.43 7.00
N THR A 213 26.20 10.25 8.03
CA THR A 213 25.33 9.99 9.18
C THR A 213 24.22 11.05 9.24
N PRO A 214 22.94 10.66 9.27
CA PRO A 214 21.86 11.62 9.45
C PRO A 214 21.83 12.16 10.88
N ASN A 215 21.51 13.45 11.02
CA ASN A 215 21.33 14.07 12.33
C ASN A 215 20.23 13.34 13.12
N LYS A 216 20.34 13.33 14.46
CA LYS A 216 19.33 12.73 15.36
C LYS A 216 17.96 13.41 15.23
N ASN A 217 17.94 14.73 15.03
CA ASN A 217 16.72 15.52 14.93
C ASN A 217 16.41 15.88 13.49
N SER A 218 15.15 15.70 13.10
CA SER A 218 14.64 16.16 11.83
C SER A 218 14.52 17.70 11.80
N ILE A 219 14.58 18.26 10.60
CA ILE A 219 14.29 19.68 10.38
C ILE A 219 12.82 19.91 10.71
N LYS A 220 12.52 20.94 11.48
CA LYS A 220 11.15 21.33 11.81
C LYS A 220 10.45 21.88 10.57
N VAL A 221 9.28 21.34 10.26
CA VAL A 221 8.41 21.76 9.14
C VAL A 221 7.00 22.00 9.68
N LYS A 222 6.30 22.97 9.07
CA LYS A 222 4.92 23.33 9.42
C LYS A 222 3.89 22.91 8.37
N SER A 223 4.37 22.45 7.20
CA SER A 223 3.54 22.04 6.07
C SER A 223 4.28 21.08 5.15
N GLU A 224 3.57 20.40 4.23
CA GLU A 224 4.22 19.67 3.14
C GLU A 224 5.03 20.59 2.22
N ARG A 225 4.60 21.84 2.03
CA ARG A 225 5.25 22.84 1.18
C ARG A 225 6.68 23.14 1.65
N ASP A 226 6.95 23.07 2.94
CA ASP A 226 8.27 23.33 3.51
C ASP A 226 9.32 22.33 2.99
N PHE A 227 8.94 21.08 2.77
CA PHE A 227 9.86 20.10 2.16
C PHE A 227 10.29 20.51 0.75
N PHE A 228 9.35 21.05 -0.05
CA PHE A 228 9.64 21.52 -1.40
C PHE A 228 10.54 22.73 -1.36
N ASN A 229 10.25 23.69 -0.49
CA ASN A 229 11.07 24.90 -0.31
C ASN A 229 12.51 24.55 0.09
N ILE A 230 12.70 23.67 1.08
CA ILE A 230 14.03 23.23 1.54
C ILE A 230 14.79 22.52 0.42
N LEU A 231 14.11 21.71 -0.37
CA LEU A 231 14.70 20.95 -1.47
C LEU A 231 14.76 21.76 -2.79
N LYS A 232 14.43 23.05 -2.75
CA LYS A 232 14.42 23.96 -3.93
C LYS A 232 13.62 23.38 -5.09
N MET A 233 12.43 22.85 -4.79
CA MET A 233 11.49 22.26 -5.74
C MET A 233 10.23 23.11 -5.80
N ASP A 234 9.61 23.19 -6.97
CA ASP A 234 8.26 23.69 -7.09
C ASP A 234 7.27 22.77 -6.39
N TYR A 235 6.27 23.37 -5.72
CA TYR A 235 5.25 22.59 -5.05
C TYR A 235 4.39 21.82 -6.06
N VAL A 236 4.33 20.52 -5.90
CA VAL A 236 3.47 19.65 -6.72
C VAL A 236 2.23 19.27 -5.93
N GLU A 237 1.07 19.63 -6.45
CA GLU A 237 -0.22 19.25 -5.85
C GLU A 237 -0.39 17.74 -5.80
N PRO A 238 -1.05 17.17 -4.76
CA PRO A 238 -1.25 15.73 -4.64
C PRO A 238 -1.77 15.05 -5.91
N LYS A 239 -2.72 15.66 -6.62
CA LYS A 239 -3.30 15.11 -7.86
C LYS A 239 -2.29 14.92 -9.00
N ASN A 240 -1.19 15.65 -8.95
CA ASN A 240 -0.13 15.67 -9.98
C ASN A 240 1.11 14.83 -9.58
N ARG A 241 1.06 14.16 -8.44
CA ARG A 241 2.14 13.29 -7.94
C ARG A 241 2.05 11.84 -8.41
#